data_1391d10ea7ddc506c6d694a3e56234d8
#
_entry.id   1391d10ea7ddc506c6d694a3e56234d8
#
_cell.length_a   1.000
_cell.length_b   1.000
_cell.length_c   1.000
_cell.angle_alpha   90.00
_cell.angle_beta   90.00
_cell.angle_gamma   90.00
#
_symmetry.space_group_name_H-M   'P 1'
#
loop_
_entity.id
_entity.type
_entity.pdbx_description
1 polymer ?
#
loop_
_entity_poly.entity_id
_entity_poly.type
_entity_poly.pdbx_seq_one_letter_code
_entity_poly.pdbx_strand_id
1 'polypeptide(L)'
;IEPEAAARRAKEFVEQGYTASKWFFRDGPTDGKDGVRRNLELAETLRNAVGPDVDIMLDAWSSWDVPYSIKMSQRLAEYDIRWLEEPVLADKLDSYIEIQRSSAIPISGGEHEYTRWGFRPIVENKAMDVLQPDIYWCGGISEMLKICAMASAFDLPVIPHGHSSHATAHLIASQSPVTCPIQEFLIKWN
;
A
#
# COMPACT_ATOMS: atom_id res chain seq x y z
N ILE A 1 -1.23 8.48 15.41
CA ILE A 1 -1.11 9.95 15.32
C ILE A 1 -2.46 10.57 15.62
N GLU A 2 -2.49 11.72 16.29
CA GLU A 2 -3.74 12.43 16.56
C GLU A 2 -4.29 13.05 15.26
N PRO A 3 -5.64 13.09 15.06
CA PRO A 3 -6.25 13.54 13.80
C PRO A 3 -5.78 14.92 13.32
N GLU A 4 -5.72 15.92 14.22
CA GLU A 4 -5.27 17.26 13.85
C GLU A 4 -3.78 17.29 13.42
N ALA A 5 -2.96 16.45 14.03
CA ALA A 5 -1.54 16.33 13.65
C ALA A 5 -1.40 15.64 12.30
N ALA A 6 -2.25 14.63 12.01
CA ALA A 6 -2.31 13.98 10.70
C ALA A 6 -2.74 14.96 9.61
N ALA A 7 -3.83 15.72 9.85
CA ALA A 7 -4.31 16.74 8.92
C ALA A 7 -3.25 17.79 8.59
N ARG A 8 -2.58 18.33 9.61
CA ARG A 8 -1.51 19.32 9.41
C ARG A 8 -0.37 18.75 8.58
N ARG A 9 0.10 17.54 8.93
CA ARG A 9 1.21 16.89 8.24
C ARG A 9 0.87 16.53 6.79
N ALA A 10 -0.36 16.10 6.53
CA ALA A 10 -0.83 15.82 5.17
C ALA A 10 -0.82 17.08 4.30
N LYS A 11 -1.27 18.22 4.81
CA LYS A 11 -1.18 19.51 4.12
C LYS A 11 0.26 19.93 3.82
N GLU A 12 1.17 19.78 4.79
CA GLU A 12 2.59 20.04 4.61
C GLU A 12 3.20 19.22 3.46
N PHE A 13 2.79 17.95 3.29
CA PHE A 13 3.24 17.13 2.16
C PHE A 13 2.73 17.66 0.82
N VAL A 14 1.47 18.06 0.76
CA VAL A 14 0.90 18.66 -0.47
C VAL A 14 1.62 19.97 -0.82
N GLU A 15 1.91 20.81 0.16
CA GLU A 15 2.67 22.07 -0.03
C GLU A 15 4.10 21.82 -0.52
N GLN A 16 4.70 20.67 -0.17
CA GLN A 16 6.00 20.21 -0.65
C GLN A 16 5.95 19.58 -2.06
N GLY A 17 4.76 19.44 -2.64
CA GLY A 17 4.57 18.92 -3.99
C GLY A 17 4.31 17.41 -4.07
N TYR A 18 4.09 16.72 -2.95
CA TYR A 18 3.68 15.32 -2.97
C TYR A 18 2.23 15.20 -3.43
N THR A 19 1.99 14.28 -4.36
CA THR A 19 0.66 13.99 -4.93
C THR A 19 -0.06 12.83 -4.24
N ALA A 20 0.64 12.17 -3.31
CA ALA A 20 0.14 11.01 -2.58
C ALA A 20 0.77 10.94 -1.20
N SER A 21 0.07 10.36 -0.22
CA SER A 21 0.63 10.10 1.10
C SER A 21 0.11 8.79 1.71
N LYS A 22 1.02 8.05 2.37
CA LYS A 22 0.71 6.79 3.04
C LYS A 22 0.73 6.98 4.55
N TRP A 23 -0.27 6.39 5.23
CA TRP A 23 -0.49 6.52 6.66
C TRP A 23 -0.77 5.17 7.29
N PHE A 24 -0.29 4.97 8.53
CA PHE A 24 -0.47 3.73 9.26
C PHE A 24 -1.72 3.75 10.13
N PHE A 25 -2.46 2.66 10.10
CA PHE A 25 -3.49 2.41 11.08
C PHE A 25 -2.87 2.10 12.45
N ARG A 26 -3.57 2.51 13.49
CA ARG A 26 -3.18 2.24 14.87
C ARG A 26 -3.95 1.07 15.46
N ASP A 27 -5.19 0.92 15.05
CA ASP A 27 -6.16 0.04 15.66
C ASP A 27 -6.45 -1.18 14.76
N GLY A 28 -6.77 -2.30 15.38
CA GLY A 28 -7.06 -3.56 14.70
C GLY A 28 -8.30 -4.26 15.24
N PRO A 29 -8.48 -5.57 14.94
CA PRO A 29 -9.68 -6.35 15.32
C PRO A 29 -9.99 -6.34 16.80
N THR A 30 -8.95 -6.31 17.67
CA THR A 30 -9.08 -6.38 19.14
C THR A 30 -9.57 -5.07 19.76
N ASP A 31 -9.51 -3.95 19.03
CA ASP A 31 -9.91 -2.62 19.53
C ASP A 31 -11.42 -2.34 19.37
N GLY A 32 -12.16 -3.33 18.86
CA GLY A 32 -13.61 -3.33 18.77
C GLY A 32 -14.18 -2.16 17.93
N LYS A 33 -15.38 -1.70 18.33
CA LYS A 33 -16.07 -0.63 17.60
C LYS A 33 -15.35 0.72 17.69
N ASP A 34 -14.66 0.96 18.78
CA ASP A 34 -13.93 2.21 19.00
C ASP A 34 -12.68 2.29 18.13
N GLY A 35 -11.97 1.18 17.95
CA GLY A 35 -10.86 1.10 16.99
C GLY A 35 -11.32 1.33 15.56
N VAL A 36 -12.43 0.71 15.16
CA VAL A 36 -13.04 0.97 13.84
C VAL A 36 -13.35 2.45 13.65
N ARG A 37 -13.94 3.11 14.66
CA ARG A 37 -14.27 4.55 14.58
C ARG A 37 -13.02 5.40 14.40
N ARG A 38 -11.96 5.16 15.18
CA ARG A 38 -10.70 5.90 15.08
C ARG A 38 -10.00 5.70 13.72
N ASN A 39 -10.03 4.49 13.18
CA ASN A 39 -9.46 4.23 11.86
C ASN A 39 -10.22 4.97 10.74
N LEU A 40 -11.54 5.05 10.81
CA LEU A 40 -12.34 5.82 9.86
C LEU A 40 -12.15 7.33 10.04
N GLU A 41 -12.07 7.81 11.27
CA GLU A 41 -11.77 9.20 11.59
C GLU A 41 -10.42 9.64 11.00
N LEU A 42 -9.41 8.77 11.02
CA LEU A 42 -8.14 9.04 10.34
C LEU A 42 -8.34 9.23 8.83
N ALA A 43 -9.05 8.31 8.17
CA ALA A 43 -9.30 8.38 6.72
C ALA A 43 -10.08 9.65 6.34
N GLU A 44 -11.17 9.95 7.07
CA GLU A 44 -11.98 11.16 6.90
C GLU A 44 -11.15 12.43 7.09
N THR A 45 -10.36 12.47 8.16
CA THR A 45 -9.48 13.61 8.48
C THR A 45 -8.46 13.87 7.38
N LEU A 46 -7.83 12.83 6.87
CA LEU A 46 -6.86 12.93 5.79
C LEU A 46 -7.53 13.43 4.50
N ARG A 47 -8.65 12.83 4.10
CA ARG A 47 -9.37 13.22 2.89
C ARG A 47 -9.85 14.66 2.95
N ASN A 48 -10.41 15.09 4.08
CA ASN A 48 -10.80 16.48 4.30
C ASN A 48 -9.62 17.46 4.30
N ALA A 49 -8.44 17.01 4.73
CA ALA A 49 -7.24 17.85 4.78
C ALA A 49 -6.63 18.10 3.40
N VAL A 50 -6.59 17.08 2.52
CA VAL A 50 -5.86 17.14 1.25
C VAL A 50 -6.76 17.33 0.02
N GLY A 51 -8.07 17.22 0.17
CA GLY A 51 -9.03 17.34 -0.95
C GLY A 51 -9.07 16.09 -1.84
N PRO A 52 -9.84 16.12 -2.94
CA PRO A 52 -10.10 14.94 -3.77
C PRO A 52 -8.94 14.55 -4.70
N ASP A 53 -8.00 15.45 -4.97
CA ASP A 53 -6.98 15.27 -6.02
C ASP A 53 -5.67 14.62 -5.52
N VAL A 54 -5.58 14.32 -4.22
CA VAL A 54 -4.39 13.71 -3.60
C VAL A 54 -4.69 12.27 -3.22
N ASP A 55 -3.85 11.35 -3.65
CA ASP A 55 -3.97 9.94 -3.32
C ASP A 55 -3.66 9.68 -1.84
N ILE A 56 -4.51 8.92 -1.18
CA ILE A 56 -4.32 8.47 0.20
C ILE A 56 -4.19 6.96 0.21
N MET A 57 -3.13 6.45 0.82
CA MET A 57 -2.90 5.04 1.07
C MET A 57 -2.91 4.78 2.56
N LEU A 58 -3.46 3.64 2.96
CA LEU A 58 -3.57 3.27 4.36
C LEU A 58 -2.97 1.89 4.60
N ASP A 59 -2.07 1.82 5.57
CA ASP A 59 -1.26 0.65 5.87
C ASP A 59 -1.67 0.03 7.20
N ALA A 60 -2.04 -1.25 7.17
CA ALA A 60 -2.40 -2.02 8.35
C ALA A 60 -1.22 -2.82 8.93
N TRP A 61 -0.09 -2.82 8.24
CA TRP A 61 1.17 -3.43 8.65
C TRP A 61 1.01 -4.84 9.26
N SER A 62 0.32 -5.71 8.53
CA SER A 62 0.08 -7.11 8.86
C SER A 62 -0.68 -7.36 10.19
N SER A 63 -1.40 -6.36 10.71
CA SER A 63 -1.98 -6.42 12.06
C SER A 63 -3.44 -6.84 12.10
N TRP A 64 -4.09 -7.06 10.95
CA TRP A 64 -5.52 -7.38 10.88
C TRP A 64 -5.78 -8.85 10.58
N ASP A 65 -7.07 -9.21 10.61
CA ASP A 65 -7.60 -10.49 10.14
C ASP A 65 -8.49 -10.32 8.90
N VAL A 66 -8.87 -11.42 8.27
CA VAL A 66 -9.65 -11.41 7.02
C VAL A 66 -11.01 -10.73 7.19
N PRO A 67 -11.86 -11.09 8.19
CA PRO A 67 -13.16 -10.45 8.36
C PRO A 67 -13.08 -8.94 8.62
N TYR A 68 -12.10 -8.53 9.43
CA TYR A 68 -11.89 -7.11 9.72
C TYR A 68 -11.42 -6.34 8.50
N SER A 69 -10.49 -6.90 7.73
CA SER A 69 -9.96 -6.30 6.51
C SER A 69 -11.05 -6.06 5.47
N ILE A 70 -11.90 -7.06 5.22
CA ILE A 70 -13.04 -6.95 4.29
C ILE A 70 -14.02 -5.87 4.78
N LYS A 71 -14.40 -5.91 6.06
CA LYS A 71 -15.29 -4.91 6.66
C LYS A 71 -14.72 -3.50 6.56
N MET A 72 -13.44 -3.32 6.84
CA MET A 72 -12.80 -2.01 6.78
C MET A 72 -12.68 -1.51 5.35
N SER A 73 -12.32 -2.36 4.38
CA SER A 73 -12.25 -1.97 2.97
C SER A 73 -13.58 -1.41 2.45
N GLN A 74 -14.69 -2.03 2.83
CA GLN A 74 -16.03 -1.56 2.46
C GLN A 74 -16.36 -0.19 3.04
N ARG A 75 -15.91 0.09 4.26
CA ARG A 75 -16.15 1.36 4.95
C ARG A 75 -15.18 2.46 4.50
N LEU A 76 -13.98 2.09 4.08
CA LEU A 76 -12.96 3.01 3.59
C LEU A 76 -13.24 3.48 2.15
N ALA A 77 -14.08 2.77 1.40
CA ALA A 77 -14.41 3.10 0.01
C ALA A 77 -14.99 4.51 -0.17
N GLU A 78 -15.71 5.04 0.83
CA GLU A 78 -16.28 6.39 0.79
C GLU A 78 -15.24 7.52 0.82
N TYR A 79 -14.00 7.20 1.28
CA TYR A 79 -12.91 8.17 1.39
C TYR A 79 -11.95 8.15 0.19
N ASP A 80 -12.28 7.42 -0.87
CA ASP A 80 -11.46 7.31 -2.09
C ASP A 80 -10.00 6.92 -1.78
N ILE A 81 -9.83 5.83 -1.04
CA ILE A 81 -8.51 5.30 -0.65
C ILE A 81 -7.91 4.54 -1.83
N ARG A 82 -6.70 4.91 -2.23
CA ARG A 82 -6.01 4.32 -3.37
C ARG A 82 -5.70 2.83 -3.16
N TRP A 83 -5.29 2.42 -1.95
CA TRP A 83 -5.19 1.02 -1.52
C TRP A 83 -5.13 0.85 -0.01
N LEU A 84 -5.47 -0.35 0.44
CA LEU A 84 -5.19 -0.87 1.77
C LEU A 84 -3.97 -1.78 1.68
N GLU A 85 -2.91 -1.43 2.42
CA GLU A 85 -1.62 -2.10 2.41
C GLU A 85 -1.51 -3.11 3.54
N GLU A 86 -0.95 -4.28 3.23
CA GLU A 86 -0.62 -5.38 4.14
C GLU A 86 -1.65 -5.63 5.26
N PRO A 87 -2.91 -5.94 4.93
CA PRO A 87 -3.93 -6.16 5.95
C PRO A 87 -3.62 -7.37 6.84
N VAL A 88 -2.97 -8.41 6.30
CA VAL A 88 -2.60 -9.65 7.00
C VAL A 88 -1.13 -9.99 6.80
N LEU A 89 -0.60 -10.95 7.57
CA LEU A 89 0.78 -11.42 7.42
C LEU A 89 1.08 -11.88 5.99
N ALA A 90 2.29 -11.59 5.50
CA ALA A 90 2.71 -11.83 4.12
C ALA A 90 2.64 -13.30 3.68
N ASP A 91 2.84 -14.25 4.61
CA ASP A 91 2.78 -15.70 4.34
C ASP A 91 1.35 -16.25 4.16
N LYS A 92 0.31 -15.43 4.34
CA LYS A 92 -1.10 -15.85 4.26
C LYS A 92 -1.70 -15.61 2.87
N LEU A 93 -1.15 -16.24 1.85
CA LEU A 93 -1.60 -16.06 0.47
C LEU A 93 -3.11 -16.24 0.29
N ASP A 94 -3.70 -17.32 0.85
CA ASP A 94 -5.13 -17.59 0.73
C ASP A 94 -5.99 -16.48 1.37
N SER A 95 -5.51 -15.90 2.47
CA SER A 95 -6.16 -14.75 3.12
C SER A 95 -6.12 -13.50 2.22
N TYR A 96 -5.00 -13.23 1.55
CA TYR A 96 -4.91 -12.15 0.58
C TYR A 96 -5.88 -12.34 -0.59
N ILE A 97 -5.98 -13.56 -1.12
CA ILE A 97 -6.91 -13.90 -2.20
C ILE A 97 -8.36 -13.64 -1.78
N GLU A 98 -8.73 -14.05 -0.55
CA GLU A 98 -10.09 -13.84 -0.02
C GLU A 98 -10.38 -12.35 0.18
N ILE A 99 -9.44 -11.61 0.77
CA ILE A 99 -9.57 -10.16 1.00
C ILE A 99 -9.68 -9.42 -0.33
N GLN A 100 -8.77 -9.67 -1.28
CA GLN A 100 -8.75 -9.01 -2.59
C GLN A 100 -10.07 -9.19 -3.34
N ARG A 101 -10.61 -10.43 -3.36
CA ARG A 101 -11.90 -10.73 -4.03
C ARG A 101 -13.12 -10.07 -3.38
N SER A 102 -13.03 -9.73 -2.11
CA SER A 102 -14.14 -9.19 -1.31
C SER A 102 -13.98 -7.71 -0.96
N SER A 103 -12.83 -7.14 -1.25
CA SER A 103 -12.50 -5.75 -0.94
C SER A 103 -13.23 -4.77 -1.87
N ALA A 104 -13.67 -3.65 -1.32
CA ALA A 104 -14.21 -2.52 -2.09
C ALA A 104 -13.14 -1.52 -2.55
N ILE A 105 -11.91 -1.67 -2.09
CA ILE A 105 -10.76 -0.84 -2.48
C ILE A 105 -9.59 -1.75 -2.84
N PRO A 106 -8.62 -1.28 -3.67
CA PRO A 106 -7.46 -2.07 -4.02
C PRO A 106 -6.65 -2.54 -2.81
N ILE A 107 -6.07 -3.74 -2.91
CA ILE A 107 -5.19 -4.34 -1.90
C ILE A 107 -3.76 -4.29 -2.39
N SER A 108 -2.84 -3.90 -1.54
CA SER A 108 -1.42 -3.89 -1.84
C SER A 108 -0.58 -4.63 -0.81
N GLY A 109 0.65 -4.93 -1.16
CA GLY A 109 1.63 -5.53 -0.29
C GLY A 109 2.82 -6.09 -1.04
N GLY A 110 3.70 -6.77 -0.30
CA GLY A 110 4.86 -7.44 -0.87
C GLY A 110 6.19 -6.88 -0.41
N GLU A 111 6.24 -5.92 0.51
CA GLU A 111 7.51 -5.46 1.09
C GLU A 111 8.22 -6.59 1.86
N HIS A 112 7.45 -7.51 2.46
CA HIS A 112 7.95 -8.68 3.17
C HIS A 112 8.08 -9.93 2.28
N GLU A 113 7.95 -9.79 0.94
CA GLU A 113 8.09 -10.92 0.02
C GLU A 113 9.46 -10.92 -0.66
N TYR A 114 9.96 -12.10 -0.99
CA TYR A 114 11.31 -12.28 -1.50
C TYR A 114 11.31 -12.91 -2.88
N THR A 115 12.09 -12.36 -3.77
CA THR A 115 12.36 -12.83 -5.13
C THR A 115 11.10 -12.98 -6.01
N ARG A 116 11.29 -13.12 -7.33
CA ARG A 116 10.18 -13.44 -8.25
C ARG A 116 9.44 -14.75 -7.91
N TRP A 117 10.09 -15.66 -7.17
CA TRP A 117 9.49 -16.93 -6.80
C TRP A 117 8.40 -16.78 -5.75
N GLY A 118 8.59 -15.87 -4.79
CA GLY A 118 7.56 -15.49 -3.83
C GLY A 118 6.45 -14.64 -4.46
N PHE A 119 6.80 -13.72 -5.36
CA PHE A 119 5.81 -12.91 -6.08
C PHE A 119 4.98 -13.71 -7.09
N ARG A 120 5.52 -14.80 -7.63
CA ARG A 120 4.83 -15.61 -8.64
C ARG A 120 3.44 -16.09 -8.19
N PRO A 121 3.27 -16.75 -7.04
CA PRO A 121 1.93 -17.17 -6.59
C PRO A 121 0.99 -16.01 -6.31
N ILE A 122 1.50 -14.85 -5.86
CA ILE A 122 0.71 -13.62 -5.67
C ILE A 122 0.11 -13.16 -7.00
N VAL A 123 0.94 -13.09 -8.04
CA VAL A 123 0.55 -12.65 -9.38
C VAL A 123 -0.40 -13.65 -10.05
N GLU A 124 -0.06 -14.95 -10.03
CA GLU A 124 -0.87 -16.01 -10.64
C GLU A 124 -2.28 -16.11 -10.05
N ASN A 125 -2.44 -15.85 -8.75
CA ASN A 125 -3.72 -15.91 -8.05
C ASN A 125 -4.43 -14.55 -7.95
N LYS A 126 -3.80 -13.46 -8.44
CA LYS A 126 -4.30 -12.08 -8.28
C LYS A 126 -4.61 -11.75 -6.80
N ALA A 127 -3.66 -12.10 -5.93
CA ALA A 127 -3.83 -11.92 -4.49
C ALA A 127 -3.73 -10.46 -4.05
N MET A 128 -3.14 -9.61 -4.88
CA MET A 128 -2.98 -8.17 -4.66
C MET A 128 -3.23 -7.41 -5.96
N ASP A 129 -3.67 -6.16 -5.86
CA ASP A 129 -3.89 -5.24 -6.99
C ASP A 129 -2.67 -4.37 -7.26
N VAL A 130 -1.80 -4.17 -6.25
CA VAL A 130 -0.56 -3.40 -6.32
C VAL A 130 0.55 -4.18 -5.64
N LEU A 131 1.69 -4.36 -6.32
CA LEU A 131 2.84 -5.04 -5.75
C LEU A 131 3.87 -4.03 -5.22
N GLN A 132 4.34 -4.25 -3.99
CA GLN A 132 5.26 -3.35 -3.30
C GLN A 132 6.57 -4.04 -2.87
N PRO A 133 7.32 -4.68 -3.81
CA PRO A 133 8.59 -5.30 -3.46
C PRO A 133 9.59 -4.26 -2.92
N ASP A 134 10.35 -4.61 -1.89
CA ASP A 134 11.49 -3.83 -1.45
C ASP A 134 12.76 -4.26 -2.22
N ILE A 135 13.48 -3.29 -2.79
CA ILE A 135 14.63 -3.58 -3.65
C ILE A 135 15.80 -4.26 -2.90
N TYR A 136 15.95 -3.99 -1.61
CA TYR A 136 16.96 -4.65 -0.79
C TYR A 136 16.55 -6.05 -0.38
N TRP A 137 15.26 -6.27 -0.14
CA TRP A 137 14.76 -7.55 0.38
C TRP A 137 14.39 -8.52 -0.71
N CYS A 138 13.86 -8.06 -1.83
CA CYS A 138 13.46 -8.95 -2.93
C CYS A 138 14.64 -9.59 -3.69
N GLY A 139 15.88 -9.20 -3.40
CA GLY A 139 17.07 -9.74 -4.05
C GLY A 139 17.81 -8.78 -4.98
N GLY A 140 17.58 -7.46 -4.83
CA GLY A 140 18.27 -6.40 -5.56
C GLY A 140 17.65 -6.05 -6.92
N ILE A 141 18.28 -5.11 -7.62
CA ILE A 141 17.77 -4.53 -8.87
C ILE A 141 17.47 -5.60 -9.93
N SER A 142 18.35 -6.57 -10.12
CA SER A 142 18.20 -7.61 -11.14
C SER A 142 17.00 -8.54 -10.87
N GLU A 143 16.65 -8.76 -9.62
CA GLU A 143 15.46 -9.51 -9.26
C GLU A 143 14.20 -8.65 -9.37
N MET A 144 14.28 -7.40 -8.94
CA MET A 144 13.19 -6.42 -9.08
C MET A 144 12.76 -6.25 -10.54
N LEU A 145 13.70 -6.15 -11.48
CA LEU A 145 13.38 -6.10 -12.92
C LEU A 145 12.58 -7.30 -13.42
N LYS A 146 12.84 -8.49 -12.88
CA LYS A 146 12.08 -9.71 -13.22
C LYS A 146 10.70 -9.70 -12.61
N ILE A 147 10.56 -9.16 -11.39
CA ILE A 147 9.25 -8.95 -10.74
C ILE A 147 8.43 -7.97 -11.57
N CYS A 148 9.00 -6.83 -11.99
CA CYS A 148 8.33 -5.86 -12.86
C CYS A 148 7.91 -6.49 -14.19
N ALA A 149 8.78 -7.26 -14.84
CA ALA A 149 8.46 -7.93 -16.09
C ALA A 149 7.32 -8.96 -15.94
N MET A 150 7.32 -9.72 -14.85
CA MET A 150 6.24 -10.66 -14.53
C MET A 150 4.93 -9.91 -14.24
N ALA A 151 4.94 -8.90 -13.38
CA ALA A 151 3.78 -8.10 -13.03
C ALA A 151 3.14 -7.42 -14.25
N SER A 152 3.96 -6.87 -15.17
CA SER A 152 3.48 -6.23 -16.39
C SER A 152 2.74 -7.17 -17.32
N ALA A 153 3.07 -8.47 -17.33
CA ALA A 153 2.36 -9.48 -18.12
C ALA A 153 0.95 -9.81 -17.56
N PHE A 154 0.63 -9.35 -16.35
CA PHE A 154 -0.66 -9.49 -15.69
C PHE A 154 -1.35 -8.14 -15.43
N ASP A 155 -0.86 -7.07 -16.04
CA ASP A 155 -1.37 -5.69 -15.86
C ASP A 155 -1.36 -5.21 -14.41
N LEU A 156 -0.42 -5.72 -13.58
CA LEU A 156 -0.27 -5.32 -12.20
C LEU A 156 0.79 -4.22 -12.05
N PRO A 157 0.46 -3.09 -11.40
CA PRO A 157 1.45 -2.06 -11.09
C PRO A 157 2.40 -2.52 -9.98
N VAL A 158 3.65 -2.08 -10.10
CA VAL A 158 4.72 -2.27 -9.11
C VAL A 158 5.11 -0.90 -8.57
N ILE A 159 4.90 -0.69 -7.29
CA ILE A 159 5.28 0.53 -6.58
C ILE A 159 6.25 0.12 -5.48
N PRO A 160 7.57 0.15 -5.76
CA PRO A 160 8.56 -0.38 -4.83
C PRO A 160 8.51 0.30 -3.47
N HIS A 161 8.61 -0.50 -2.40
CA HIS A 161 8.70 -0.01 -1.02
C HIS A 161 9.87 0.96 -0.84
N GLY A 162 9.69 1.98 -0.04
CA GLY A 162 10.45 3.22 -0.07
C GLY A 162 11.85 3.24 0.57
N HIS A 163 12.43 2.13 1.05
CA HIS A 163 13.73 2.12 1.76
C HIS A 163 14.93 2.50 0.90
N SER A 164 14.85 2.38 -0.41
CA SER A 164 15.99 2.54 -1.32
C SER A 164 15.70 3.58 -2.41
N SER A 165 15.35 4.80 -2.01
CA SER A 165 14.85 5.84 -2.91
C SER A 165 15.72 6.05 -4.17
N HIS A 166 17.06 6.07 -4.04
CA HIS A 166 17.96 6.24 -5.19
C HIS A 166 17.93 5.06 -6.16
N ALA A 167 18.06 3.81 -5.65
CA ALA A 167 18.01 2.62 -6.50
C ALA A 167 16.63 2.46 -7.13
N THR A 168 15.57 2.74 -6.37
CA THR A 168 14.19 2.71 -6.83
C THR A 168 13.93 3.75 -7.92
N ALA A 169 14.45 4.98 -7.80
CA ALA A 169 14.32 6.01 -8.83
C ALA A 169 14.94 5.57 -10.16
N HIS A 170 16.14 4.97 -10.14
CA HIS A 170 16.77 4.42 -11.34
C HIS A 170 15.95 3.27 -11.95
N LEU A 171 15.42 2.39 -11.10
CA LEU A 171 14.56 1.30 -11.56
C LEU A 171 13.31 1.86 -12.25
N ILE A 172 12.55 2.72 -11.58
CA ILE A 172 11.29 3.28 -12.09
C ILE A 172 11.53 4.03 -13.40
N ALA A 173 12.61 4.83 -13.49
CA ALA A 173 12.98 5.55 -14.72
C ALA A 173 13.28 4.62 -15.91
N SER A 174 13.59 3.34 -15.66
CA SER A 174 13.82 2.33 -16.69
C SER A 174 12.58 1.51 -17.07
N GLN A 175 11.47 1.71 -16.36
CA GLN A 175 10.23 0.95 -16.57
C GLN A 175 9.16 1.79 -17.26
N SER A 176 8.14 1.10 -17.80
CA SER A 176 6.93 1.77 -18.27
C SER A 176 6.21 2.47 -17.10
N PRO A 177 5.71 3.71 -17.27
CA PRO A 177 4.90 4.36 -16.24
C PRO A 177 3.57 3.64 -15.95
N VAL A 178 3.14 2.72 -16.81
CA VAL A 178 1.99 1.83 -16.53
C VAL A 178 2.39 0.77 -15.50
N THR A 179 3.63 0.25 -15.61
CA THR A 179 4.13 -0.76 -14.66
C THR A 179 4.59 -0.13 -13.35
N CYS A 180 5.33 0.99 -13.42
CA CYS A 180 5.85 1.68 -12.24
C CYS A 180 5.40 3.15 -12.24
N PRO A 181 4.15 3.44 -11.83
CA PRO A 181 3.55 4.77 -11.99
C PRO A 181 4.07 5.83 -11.03
N ILE A 182 4.48 5.44 -9.82
CA ILE A 182 4.96 6.35 -8.77
C ILE A 182 6.07 5.69 -7.96
N GLN A 183 6.80 6.52 -7.22
CA GLN A 183 7.81 6.07 -6.25
C GLN A 183 7.33 6.35 -4.84
N GLU A 184 7.45 5.36 -3.95
CA GLU A 184 7.35 5.60 -2.52
C GLU A 184 8.64 6.22 -1.99
N PHE A 185 8.47 7.19 -1.07
CA PHE A 185 9.56 7.88 -0.40
C PHE A 185 9.32 7.89 1.11
N LEU A 186 10.16 7.18 1.87
CA LEU A 186 10.07 7.15 3.33
C LEU A 186 10.76 8.36 3.94
N ILE A 187 10.00 9.40 4.27
CA ILE A 187 10.51 10.69 4.75
C ILE A 187 11.43 10.58 5.96
N LYS A 188 11.24 9.57 6.82
CA LYS A 188 12.07 9.36 8.01
C LYS A 188 13.44 8.74 7.74
N TRP A 189 13.63 8.12 6.56
CA TRP A 189 14.79 7.30 6.24
C TRP A 189 15.63 7.82 5.08
N ASN A 190 15.19 8.90 4.45
CA ASN A 190 15.86 9.53 3.32
C ASN A 190 16.29 10.96 3.60
#